data_fd0025209df35b629001098b80972adc
#
_entry.id   fd0025209df35b629001098b80972adc
#
_cell.length_a   1.000
_cell.length_b   1.000
_cell.length_c   1.000
_cell.angle_alpha   90.00
_cell.angle_beta   90.00
_cell.angle_gamma   90.00
#
_symmetry.space_group_name_H-M   'P 1'
#
loop_
_entity.id
_entity.type
_entity.pdbx_description
1 polymer ?
#
loop_
_entity_poly.entity_id
_entity_poly.type
_entity_poly.pdbx_seq_one_letter_code
_entity_poly.pdbx_strand_id
1 'polypeptide(L)'
;MERIFRIYRYQPGQDERGRYQEYRVEVGTSWTVLDALGYIKGELDGTLTYRRSCRHGICGSCAMTINGHNRLACETQVKNLKGDRIELEPLRSFRVIRDLVVDMGEFYDRYEAVKPFLMPRGAPPTDRERLQSPEDRRKLDGAYECILCGCCTSSCPSFWADRKFLGPAALLKAYRYVFDSRDQDMGERLRIVNDPHGLWRCHTIFNCAEACPKGLNPTRAIGALKREVVKRRI
;
A
#
# COMPACT_ATOMS: atom_id res chain seq x y z
N MET A 1 -20.21 -21.77 -8.16
CA MET A 1 -20.60 -20.94 -9.32
C MET A 1 -19.39 -20.75 -10.23
N GLU A 2 -19.62 -20.84 -11.54
CA GLU A 2 -18.51 -20.64 -12.50
C GLU A 2 -18.15 -19.15 -12.60
N ARG A 3 -16.82 -18.86 -12.68
CA ARG A 3 -16.24 -17.54 -12.91
C ARG A 3 -15.09 -17.64 -13.88
N ILE A 4 -14.86 -16.60 -14.65
CA ILE A 4 -13.74 -16.47 -15.59
C ILE A 4 -12.72 -15.50 -14.99
N PHE A 5 -11.53 -15.99 -14.67
CA PHE A 5 -10.42 -15.16 -14.21
C PHE A 5 -9.55 -14.79 -15.40
N ARG A 6 -9.56 -13.52 -15.78
CA ARG A 6 -8.70 -12.94 -16.81
C ARG A 6 -7.47 -12.35 -16.13
N ILE A 7 -6.35 -13.08 -16.17
CA ILE A 7 -5.14 -12.77 -15.40
C ILE A 7 -4.06 -12.23 -16.32
N TYR A 8 -3.44 -11.12 -15.91
CA TYR A 8 -2.23 -10.58 -16.54
C TYR A 8 -1.07 -11.57 -16.36
N ARG A 9 -0.42 -11.92 -17.47
CA ARG A 9 0.72 -12.82 -17.52
C ARG A 9 1.91 -12.12 -18.16
N TYR A 10 3.05 -12.27 -17.55
CA TYR A 10 4.32 -11.76 -18.05
C TYR A 10 5.48 -12.59 -17.49
N GLN A 11 6.32 -13.12 -18.37
CA GLN A 11 7.54 -13.83 -18.00
C GLN A 11 8.75 -13.11 -18.58
N PRO A 12 9.63 -12.53 -17.73
CA PRO A 12 10.83 -11.84 -18.21
C PRO A 12 11.74 -12.77 -18.99
N GLY A 13 12.32 -12.27 -20.07
CA GLY A 13 13.18 -13.02 -20.96
C GLY A 13 12.46 -13.95 -21.97
N GLN A 14 11.13 -14.09 -21.87
CA GLN A 14 10.31 -14.84 -22.82
C GLN A 14 9.25 -13.96 -23.49
N ASP A 15 8.60 -13.09 -22.72
CA ASP A 15 7.56 -12.21 -23.21
C ASP A 15 8.13 -10.81 -23.49
N GLU A 16 7.90 -10.25 -24.69
CA GLU A 16 8.22 -8.85 -25.01
C GLU A 16 7.30 -7.88 -24.26
N ARG A 17 6.04 -8.28 -24.09
CA ARG A 17 5.00 -7.52 -23.38
C ARG A 17 4.05 -8.45 -22.65
N GLY A 18 3.37 -7.92 -21.63
CA GLY A 18 2.36 -8.66 -20.91
C GLY A 18 1.16 -9.01 -21.80
N ARG A 19 0.56 -10.16 -21.53
CA ARG A 19 -0.67 -10.66 -22.15
C ARG A 19 -1.68 -11.04 -21.10
N TYR A 20 -2.92 -11.35 -21.48
CA TYR A 20 -3.92 -11.89 -20.58
C TYR A 20 -4.20 -13.35 -20.92
N GLN A 21 -4.44 -14.13 -19.86
CA GLN A 21 -4.86 -15.52 -19.95
C GLN A 21 -6.15 -15.71 -19.14
N GLU A 22 -7.09 -16.48 -19.67
CA GLU A 22 -8.37 -16.76 -19.03
C GLU A 22 -8.39 -18.15 -18.43
N TYR A 23 -8.94 -18.25 -17.23
CA TYR A 23 -9.16 -19.51 -16.53
C TYR A 23 -10.61 -19.58 -16.08
N ARG A 24 -11.30 -20.67 -16.42
CA ARG A 24 -12.65 -20.97 -15.93
C ARG A 24 -12.53 -21.76 -14.64
N VAL A 25 -13.16 -21.28 -13.58
CA VAL A 25 -13.04 -21.87 -12.25
C VAL A 25 -14.41 -21.96 -11.59
N GLU A 26 -14.74 -23.13 -11.11
CA GLU A 26 -15.87 -23.30 -10.19
C GLU A 26 -15.48 -22.85 -8.79
N VAL A 27 -15.99 -21.68 -8.37
CA VAL A 27 -15.66 -21.11 -7.07
C VAL A 27 -16.70 -21.46 -6.01
N GLY A 28 -16.22 -21.81 -4.82
CA GLY A 28 -17.05 -21.98 -3.63
C GLY A 28 -17.63 -20.63 -3.14
N THR A 29 -18.71 -20.68 -2.38
CA THR A 29 -19.44 -19.50 -1.89
C THR A 29 -18.63 -18.58 -0.97
N SER A 30 -17.62 -19.12 -0.29
CA SER A 30 -16.74 -18.39 0.65
C SER A 30 -15.40 -18.01 0.05
N TRP A 31 -15.13 -18.36 -1.21
CA TRP A 31 -13.82 -18.14 -1.81
C TRP A 31 -13.48 -16.67 -1.96
N THR A 32 -12.25 -16.36 -1.58
CA THR A 32 -11.58 -15.10 -1.92
C THR A 32 -10.90 -15.21 -3.30
N VAL A 33 -10.50 -14.06 -3.84
CA VAL A 33 -9.66 -14.04 -5.07
C VAL A 33 -8.35 -14.81 -4.83
N LEU A 34 -7.81 -14.78 -3.62
CA LEU A 34 -6.58 -15.52 -3.30
C LEU A 34 -6.79 -17.04 -3.33
N ASP A 35 -7.96 -17.53 -2.90
CA ASP A 35 -8.29 -18.95 -2.97
C ASP A 35 -8.39 -19.42 -4.43
N ALA A 36 -9.04 -18.61 -5.29
CA ALA A 36 -9.13 -18.89 -6.72
C ALA A 36 -7.73 -18.90 -7.37
N LEU A 37 -6.85 -17.94 -7.04
CA LEU A 37 -5.47 -17.94 -7.50
C LEU A 37 -4.70 -19.18 -7.01
N GLY A 38 -4.98 -19.62 -5.79
CA GLY A 38 -4.40 -20.84 -5.23
C GLY A 38 -4.81 -22.09 -6.01
N TYR A 39 -6.10 -22.20 -6.35
CA TYR A 39 -6.65 -23.28 -7.17
C TYR A 39 -6.06 -23.25 -8.60
N ILE A 40 -6.07 -22.09 -9.25
CA ILE A 40 -5.50 -21.96 -10.60
C ILE A 40 -4.05 -22.41 -10.61
N LYS A 41 -3.25 -21.96 -9.62
CA LYS A 41 -1.83 -22.35 -9.56
C LYS A 41 -1.63 -23.82 -9.23
N GLY A 42 -2.46 -24.42 -8.39
CA GLY A 42 -2.33 -25.81 -7.97
C GLY A 42 -2.81 -26.82 -9.02
N GLU A 43 -3.93 -26.51 -9.67
CA GLU A 43 -4.67 -27.47 -10.48
C GLU A 43 -4.64 -27.16 -11.99
N LEU A 44 -4.53 -25.88 -12.38
CA LEU A 44 -4.68 -25.51 -13.80
C LEU A 44 -3.36 -25.03 -14.43
N ASP A 45 -2.58 -24.20 -13.72
CA ASP A 45 -1.36 -23.59 -14.26
C ASP A 45 -0.32 -23.29 -13.18
N GLY A 46 0.57 -24.22 -12.92
CA GLY A 46 1.66 -24.09 -11.96
C GLY A 46 2.64 -22.94 -12.23
N THR A 47 2.63 -22.36 -13.46
CA THR A 47 3.52 -21.26 -13.84
C THR A 47 3.06 -19.90 -13.32
N LEU A 48 1.77 -19.77 -12.92
CA LEU A 48 1.20 -18.52 -12.40
C LEU A 48 1.96 -18.02 -11.16
N THR A 49 2.35 -16.74 -11.18
CA THR A 49 3.15 -16.15 -10.10
C THR A 49 2.41 -14.99 -9.43
N TYR A 50 2.27 -15.07 -8.11
CA TYR A 50 1.69 -14.04 -7.26
C TYR A 50 2.28 -14.13 -5.84
N ARG A 51 2.16 -13.06 -5.05
CA ARG A 51 2.60 -13.04 -3.66
C ARG A 51 1.47 -13.40 -2.70
N ARG A 52 1.77 -14.17 -1.69
CA ARG A 52 0.88 -14.47 -0.56
C ARG A 52 1.69 -14.76 0.70
N SER A 53 1.09 -14.49 1.87
CA SER A 53 1.64 -14.88 3.18
C SER A 53 0.52 -15.12 4.17
N CYS A 54 0.07 -14.11 4.93
CA CYS A 54 -0.86 -14.27 6.05
C CYS A 54 -2.27 -14.78 5.68
N ARG A 55 -2.78 -14.47 4.49
CA ARG A 55 -4.12 -14.80 3.97
C ARG A 55 -5.31 -14.18 4.73
N HIS A 56 -5.07 -13.19 5.61
CA HIS A 56 -6.10 -12.55 6.43
C HIS A 56 -5.89 -11.03 6.61
N GLY A 57 -5.39 -10.36 5.56
CA GLY A 57 -5.40 -8.90 5.48
C GLY A 57 -4.35 -8.16 6.32
N ILE A 58 -3.29 -8.83 6.82
CA ILE A 58 -2.31 -8.21 7.72
C ILE A 58 -0.98 -7.90 7.04
N CYS A 59 -0.46 -8.79 6.16
CA CYS A 59 0.89 -8.61 5.60
C CYS A 59 0.96 -7.74 4.35
N GLY A 60 -0.18 -7.45 3.69
CA GLY A 60 -0.22 -6.64 2.47
C GLY A 60 0.33 -7.30 1.21
N SER A 61 0.96 -8.49 1.29
CA SER A 61 1.73 -9.07 0.17
C SER A 61 0.88 -9.47 -1.04
N CYS A 62 -0.40 -9.79 -0.86
CA CYS A 62 -1.32 -10.17 -1.93
C CYS A 62 -2.07 -8.97 -2.57
N ALA A 63 -1.53 -7.76 -2.41
CA ALA A 63 -2.09 -6.58 -3.05
C ALA A 63 -1.94 -6.66 -4.57
N MET A 64 -3.04 -6.40 -5.28
CA MET A 64 -3.11 -6.39 -6.74
C MET A 64 -4.29 -5.53 -7.21
N THR A 65 -4.39 -5.32 -8.51
CA THR A 65 -5.55 -4.68 -9.12
C THR A 65 -6.60 -5.75 -9.46
N ILE A 66 -7.81 -5.61 -8.92
CA ILE A 66 -8.94 -6.52 -9.12
C ILE A 66 -10.08 -5.71 -9.71
N ASN A 67 -10.50 -6.02 -10.95
CA ASN A 67 -11.52 -5.27 -11.69
C ASN A 67 -11.24 -3.75 -11.66
N GLY A 68 -9.98 -3.34 -11.91
CA GLY A 68 -9.56 -1.94 -11.93
C GLY A 68 -9.33 -1.28 -10.56
N HIS A 69 -9.59 -1.96 -9.45
CA HIS A 69 -9.40 -1.43 -8.09
C HIS A 69 -8.25 -2.14 -7.36
N ASN A 70 -7.35 -1.37 -6.74
CA ASN A 70 -6.28 -1.94 -5.93
C ASN A 70 -6.82 -2.46 -4.60
N ARG A 71 -6.64 -3.75 -4.34
CA ARG A 71 -7.20 -4.46 -3.17
C ARG A 71 -6.28 -5.60 -2.72
N LEU A 72 -6.58 -6.20 -1.57
CA LEU A 72 -5.96 -7.44 -1.12
C LEU A 72 -6.76 -8.64 -1.64
N ALA A 73 -6.11 -9.55 -2.34
CA ALA A 73 -6.77 -10.74 -2.87
C ALA A 73 -7.35 -11.65 -1.77
N CYS A 74 -6.72 -11.68 -0.58
CA CYS A 74 -7.18 -12.49 0.54
C CYS A 74 -8.42 -11.95 1.28
N GLU A 75 -8.78 -10.67 1.09
CA GLU A 75 -9.98 -10.06 1.68
C GLU A 75 -11.09 -9.83 0.66
N THR A 76 -10.79 -9.98 -0.64
CA THR A 76 -11.76 -9.76 -1.71
C THR A 76 -12.52 -11.06 -2.01
N GLN A 77 -13.76 -11.17 -1.53
CA GLN A 77 -14.62 -12.32 -1.80
C GLN A 77 -15.12 -12.29 -3.24
N VAL A 78 -15.00 -13.42 -3.94
CA VAL A 78 -15.42 -13.56 -5.34
C VAL A 78 -16.90 -13.27 -5.53
N LYS A 79 -17.77 -13.71 -4.61
CA LYS A 79 -19.22 -13.50 -4.67
C LYS A 79 -19.63 -12.01 -4.66
N ASN A 80 -18.79 -11.12 -4.13
CA ASN A 80 -19.06 -9.68 -4.04
C ASN A 80 -18.57 -8.92 -5.29
N LEU A 81 -17.90 -9.60 -6.22
CA LEU A 81 -17.46 -9.00 -7.48
C LEU A 81 -18.58 -9.09 -8.52
N LYS A 82 -18.82 -7.99 -9.23
CA LYS A 82 -19.84 -7.91 -10.30
C LYS A 82 -19.36 -8.61 -11.57
N GLY A 83 -20.30 -9.22 -12.29
CA GLY A 83 -20.04 -9.90 -13.57
C GLY A 83 -19.39 -11.27 -13.40
N ASP A 84 -19.35 -12.05 -14.48
CA ASP A 84 -18.79 -13.40 -14.48
C ASP A 84 -17.27 -13.41 -14.76
N ARG A 85 -16.76 -12.32 -15.35
CA ARG A 85 -15.32 -12.13 -15.62
C ARG A 85 -14.71 -11.27 -14.54
N ILE A 86 -13.60 -11.76 -13.94
CA ILE A 86 -12.82 -11.09 -12.93
C ILE A 86 -11.44 -10.84 -13.53
N GLU A 87 -11.06 -9.56 -13.64
CA GLU A 87 -9.77 -9.16 -14.16
C GLU A 87 -8.77 -8.96 -13.03
N LEU A 88 -7.59 -9.60 -13.16
CA LEU A 88 -6.50 -9.52 -12.19
C LEU A 88 -5.25 -8.99 -12.86
N GLU A 89 -4.72 -7.88 -12.35
CA GLU A 89 -3.54 -7.20 -12.85
C GLU A 89 -2.55 -6.93 -11.70
N PRO A 90 -1.25 -6.77 -11.99
CA PRO A 90 -0.30 -6.28 -10.99
C PRO A 90 -0.66 -4.85 -10.54
N LEU A 91 -0.18 -4.43 -9.38
CA LEU A 91 -0.31 -3.05 -8.93
C LEU A 91 0.25 -2.09 -9.98
N ARG A 92 -0.56 -1.13 -10.41
CA ARG A 92 -0.15 -0.13 -11.42
C ARG A 92 0.99 0.75 -10.94
N SER A 93 1.76 1.28 -11.87
CA SER A 93 2.90 2.17 -11.60
C SER A 93 4.07 1.55 -10.84
N PHE A 94 4.06 0.26 -10.57
CA PHE A 94 5.22 -0.51 -10.16
C PHE A 94 5.76 -1.33 -11.34
N ARG A 95 7.06 -1.56 -11.38
CA ARG A 95 7.69 -2.42 -12.38
C ARG A 95 7.24 -3.86 -12.15
N VAL A 96 6.73 -4.50 -13.19
CA VAL A 96 6.35 -5.92 -13.10
C VAL A 96 7.62 -6.78 -13.13
N ILE A 97 7.75 -7.69 -12.18
CA ILE A 97 8.79 -8.71 -12.14
C ILE A 97 8.32 -9.93 -12.93
N ARG A 98 7.14 -10.45 -12.59
CA ARG A 98 6.50 -11.58 -13.27
C ARG A 98 5.02 -11.63 -12.91
N ASP A 99 4.15 -11.82 -13.90
CA ASP A 99 2.69 -11.93 -13.73
C ASP A 99 2.12 -10.84 -12.79
N LEU A 100 1.60 -11.21 -11.63
CA LEU A 100 1.02 -10.32 -10.62
C LEU A 100 2.05 -9.79 -9.61
N VAL A 101 3.32 -10.13 -9.75
CA VAL A 101 4.40 -9.72 -8.85
C VAL A 101 5.08 -8.47 -9.35
N VAL A 102 5.13 -7.44 -8.52
CA VAL A 102 5.78 -6.16 -8.80
C VAL A 102 7.01 -5.93 -7.93
N ASP A 103 7.90 -5.08 -8.41
CA ASP A 103 9.06 -4.60 -7.68
C ASP A 103 8.63 -3.51 -6.69
N MET A 104 8.92 -3.73 -5.41
CA MET A 104 8.60 -2.80 -4.34
C MET A 104 9.83 -1.98 -3.88
N GLY A 105 10.99 -2.11 -4.52
CA GLY A 105 12.24 -1.44 -4.13
C GLY A 105 12.04 0.07 -3.99
N GLU A 106 11.66 0.75 -5.06
CA GLU A 106 11.41 2.20 -5.03
C GLU A 106 10.34 2.63 -4.00
N PHE A 107 9.37 1.77 -3.68
CA PHE A 107 8.38 2.06 -2.65
C PHE A 107 9.01 2.07 -1.26
N TYR A 108 9.89 1.11 -0.98
CA TYR A 108 10.61 1.05 0.29
C TYR A 108 11.68 2.13 0.42
N ASP A 109 12.37 2.49 -0.65
CA ASP A 109 13.31 3.62 -0.66
C ASP A 109 12.62 4.93 -0.20
N ARG A 110 11.41 5.19 -0.73
CA ARG A 110 10.60 6.35 -0.31
C ARG A 110 10.11 6.25 1.12
N TYR A 111 9.77 5.04 1.56
CA TYR A 111 9.39 4.77 2.94
C TYR A 111 10.56 5.06 3.88
N GLU A 112 11.76 4.60 3.56
CA GLU A 112 12.97 4.82 4.36
C GLU A 112 13.41 6.28 4.38
N ALA A 113 13.24 6.99 3.27
CA ALA A 113 13.58 8.42 3.16
C ALA A 113 12.92 9.29 4.24
N VAL A 114 11.73 8.92 4.73
CA VAL A 114 11.02 9.66 5.80
C VAL A 114 11.43 9.24 7.20
N LYS A 115 12.47 8.41 7.36
CA LYS A 115 12.99 7.91 8.65
C LYS A 115 11.89 7.28 9.51
N PRO A 116 11.30 6.14 9.09
CA PRO A 116 10.11 5.56 9.69
C PRO A 116 10.41 4.77 10.99
N PHE A 117 11.14 5.38 11.90
CA PHE A 117 11.50 4.84 13.21
C PHE A 117 11.51 5.95 14.26
N LEU A 118 11.36 5.59 15.53
CA LEU A 118 11.36 6.56 16.63
C LEU A 118 12.76 7.14 16.84
N MET A 119 12.87 8.47 16.88
CA MET A 119 14.13 9.21 17.14
C MET A 119 13.99 10.00 18.45
N PRO A 120 14.12 9.37 19.61
CA PRO A 120 14.10 10.04 20.89
C PRO A 120 15.47 10.69 21.18
N ARG A 121 15.48 11.81 21.92
CA ARG A 121 16.71 12.40 22.44
C ARG A 121 17.07 11.79 23.79
N GLY A 122 18.36 11.64 24.03
CA GLY A 122 18.89 11.09 25.27
C GLY A 122 18.74 9.57 25.42
N ALA A 123 19.37 9.03 26.47
CA ALA A 123 19.29 7.62 26.80
C ALA A 123 17.83 7.21 27.15
N PRO A 124 17.43 5.96 26.86
CA PRO A 124 16.16 5.46 27.34
C PRO A 124 16.10 5.44 28.88
N PRO A 125 14.93 5.64 29.51
CA PRO A 125 14.77 5.37 30.92
C PRO A 125 15.23 3.95 31.26
N THR A 126 15.86 3.75 32.43
CA THR A 126 16.39 2.44 32.85
C THR A 126 15.34 1.61 33.60
N ASP A 127 14.31 2.25 34.12
CA ASP A 127 13.28 1.68 34.98
C ASP A 127 11.91 1.48 34.31
N ARG A 128 11.71 2.04 33.12
CA ARG A 128 10.42 1.98 32.39
C ARG A 128 10.58 2.33 30.92
N GLU A 129 9.56 2.10 30.10
CA GLU A 129 9.50 2.54 28.73
C GLU A 129 9.19 4.05 28.62
N ARG A 130 9.39 4.62 27.43
CA ARG A 130 8.99 6.01 27.13
C ARG A 130 7.47 6.12 27.11
N LEU A 131 6.91 6.81 28.12
CA LEU A 131 5.47 6.94 28.29
C LEU A 131 4.85 7.83 27.21
N GLN A 132 3.61 7.52 26.87
CA GLN A 132 2.76 8.30 25.97
C GLN A 132 1.36 8.41 26.59
N SER A 133 0.79 9.63 26.61
CA SER A 133 -0.58 9.81 27.11
C SER A 133 -1.61 9.15 26.17
N PRO A 134 -2.77 8.72 26.70
CA PRO A 134 -3.86 8.23 25.84
C PRO A 134 -4.31 9.25 24.79
N GLU A 135 -4.23 10.55 25.09
CA GLU A 135 -4.54 11.61 24.15
C GLU A 135 -3.53 11.67 22.99
N ASP A 136 -2.24 11.64 23.29
CA ASP A 136 -1.19 11.62 22.27
C ASP A 136 -1.24 10.34 21.45
N ARG A 137 -1.54 9.20 22.08
CA ARG A 137 -1.71 7.93 21.39
C ARG A 137 -2.83 7.97 20.34
N ARG A 138 -3.98 8.61 20.68
CA ARG A 138 -5.09 8.78 19.74
C ARG A 138 -4.74 9.60 18.48
N LYS A 139 -3.76 10.50 18.54
CA LYS A 139 -3.28 11.25 17.37
C LYS A 139 -2.68 10.34 16.28
N LEU A 140 -2.24 9.14 16.67
CA LEU A 140 -1.60 8.18 15.80
C LEU A 140 -2.58 7.16 15.19
N ASP A 141 -3.84 7.16 15.62
CA ASP A 141 -4.87 6.24 15.10
C ASP A 141 -5.05 6.47 13.60
N GLY A 142 -5.10 5.38 12.86
CA GLY A 142 -5.11 5.41 11.39
C GLY A 142 -3.74 5.61 10.73
N ALA A 143 -2.64 5.71 11.49
CA ALA A 143 -1.31 5.86 10.93
C ALA A 143 -0.39 4.66 11.21
N TYR A 144 -0.48 4.07 12.42
CA TYR A 144 0.35 2.90 12.77
C TYR A 144 -0.17 1.60 12.15
N GLU A 145 -1.45 1.50 11.84
CA GLU A 145 -2.08 0.31 11.24
C GLU A 145 -1.71 0.08 9.76
N CYS A 146 -0.95 0.97 9.16
CA CYS A 146 -0.53 0.82 7.76
C CYS A 146 0.35 -0.42 7.58
N ILE A 147 -0.13 -1.34 6.73
CA ILE A 147 0.52 -2.63 6.41
C ILE A 147 1.46 -2.57 5.20
N LEU A 148 1.76 -1.39 4.67
CA LEU A 148 2.70 -1.16 3.56
C LEU A 148 2.36 -1.97 2.28
N CYS A 149 1.09 -2.20 2.00
CA CYS A 149 0.63 -2.99 0.86
C CYS A 149 0.83 -2.32 -0.51
N GLY A 150 1.07 -1.02 -0.57
CA GLY A 150 1.27 -0.27 -1.82
C GLY A 150 -0.01 0.16 -2.55
N CYS A 151 -1.22 -0.31 -2.17
CA CYS A 151 -2.47 0.03 -2.85
C CYS A 151 -2.70 1.54 -3.01
N CYS A 152 -2.47 2.31 -1.96
CA CYS A 152 -2.64 3.77 -1.97
C CYS A 152 -1.67 4.48 -2.93
N THR A 153 -0.41 4.05 -2.97
CA THR A 153 0.61 4.61 -3.87
C THR A 153 0.32 4.24 -5.33
N SER A 154 -0.04 2.99 -5.58
CA SER A 154 -0.45 2.50 -6.90
C SER A 154 -1.71 3.21 -7.44
N SER A 155 -2.62 3.66 -6.58
CA SER A 155 -3.87 4.36 -6.96
C SER A 155 -3.70 5.87 -7.09
N CYS A 156 -2.52 6.42 -6.82
CA CYS A 156 -2.33 7.87 -6.74
C CYS A 156 -1.99 8.51 -8.10
N PRO A 157 -2.85 9.36 -8.69
CA PRO A 157 -2.55 10.05 -9.94
C PRO A 157 -1.30 10.95 -9.87
N SER A 158 -1.04 11.57 -8.72
CA SER A 158 0.18 12.35 -8.52
C SER A 158 1.44 11.49 -8.62
N PHE A 159 1.38 10.24 -8.14
CA PHE A 159 2.49 9.28 -8.27
C PHE A 159 2.65 8.77 -9.71
N TRP A 160 1.55 8.67 -10.46
CA TRP A 160 1.63 8.30 -11.89
C TRP A 160 2.32 9.40 -12.72
N ALA A 161 2.01 10.66 -12.40
CA ALA A 161 2.54 11.83 -13.12
C ALA A 161 3.97 12.22 -12.71
N ASP A 162 4.37 11.88 -11.49
CA ASP A 162 5.69 12.24 -10.94
C ASP A 162 6.30 11.09 -10.14
N ARG A 163 7.28 10.44 -10.76
CA ARG A 163 7.99 9.30 -10.17
C ARG A 163 8.93 9.69 -9.02
N LYS A 164 9.17 10.98 -8.78
CA LYS A 164 9.92 11.47 -7.62
C LYS A 164 9.04 11.68 -6.39
N PHE A 165 7.71 11.71 -6.57
CA PHE A 165 6.78 11.89 -5.46
C PHE A 165 6.98 10.83 -4.37
N LEU A 166 7.12 11.26 -3.12
CA LEU A 166 7.27 10.36 -1.96
C LEU A 166 6.11 9.36 -1.83
N GLY A 167 4.92 9.77 -2.24
CA GLY A 167 3.74 8.92 -2.23
C GLY A 167 2.98 8.90 -0.89
N PRO A 168 1.71 8.46 -0.94
CA PRO A 168 0.81 8.52 0.21
C PRO A 168 1.27 7.67 1.40
N ALA A 169 1.88 6.50 1.14
CA ALA A 169 2.31 5.59 2.21
C ALA A 169 3.49 6.16 3.02
N ALA A 170 4.51 6.69 2.35
CA ALA A 170 5.65 7.33 3.01
C ALA A 170 5.20 8.56 3.81
N LEU A 171 4.34 9.41 3.22
CA LEU A 171 3.81 10.58 3.91
C LEU A 171 2.91 10.22 5.11
N LEU A 172 2.15 9.13 5.05
CA LEU A 172 1.41 8.62 6.20
C LEU A 172 2.36 8.17 7.32
N LYS A 173 3.49 7.54 6.97
CA LYS A 173 4.50 7.16 7.96
C LYS A 173 5.25 8.37 8.51
N ALA A 174 5.54 9.39 7.71
CA ALA A 174 6.07 10.65 8.22
C ALA A 174 5.12 11.26 9.27
N TYR A 175 3.81 11.31 8.97
CA TYR A 175 2.79 11.77 9.92
C TYR A 175 2.86 11.01 11.24
N ARG A 176 2.93 9.67 11.18
CA ARG A 176 2.97 8.83 12.38
C ARG A 176 4.08 9.24 13.35
N TYR A 177 5.25 9.60 12.84
CA TYR A 177 6.40 9.97 13.70
C TYR A 177 6.46 11.48 14.01
N VAL A 178 5.98 12.33 13.12
CA VAL A 178 5.86 13.78 13.39
C VAL A 178 4.91 14.06 14.56
N PHE A 179 3.85 13.26 14.70
CA PHE A 179 2.84 13.43 15.75
C PHE A 179 3.00 12.46 16.94
N ASP A 180 4.06 11.66 16.97
CA ASP A 180 4.38 10.81 18.13
C ASP A 180 5.08 11.66 19.20
N SER A 181 4.46 11.82 20.36
CA SER A 181 4.99 12.63 21.47
C SER A 181 6.34 12.12 22.02
N ARG A 182 6.69 10.88 21.73
CA ARG A 182 7.96 10.27 22.13
C ARG A 182 9.09 10.52 21.12
N ASP A 183 8.75 10.99 19.92
CA ASP A 183 9.71 11.39 18.89
C ASP A 183 10.11 12.85 19.09
N GLN A 184 11.39 13.13 19.00
CA GLN A 184 11.93 14.46 19.25
C GLN A 184 12.63 15.08 18.03
N ASP A 185 12.50 14.45 16.88
CA ASP A 185 13.12 14.95 15.64
C ASP A 185 12.11 15.29 14.53
N MET A 186 10.97 15.83 14.98
CA MET A 186 9.92 16.33 14.09
C MET A 186 10.46 17.30 13.03
N GLY A 187 11.37 18.20 13.40
CA GLY A 187 11.90 19.23 12.51
C GLY A 187 12.65 18.66 11.32
N GLU A 188 13.43 17.61 11.51
CA GLU A 188 14.13 16.93 10.42
C GLU A 188 13.16 16.26 9.46
N ARG A 189 12.17 15.52 9.97
CA ARG A 189 11.16 14.89 9.10
C ARG A 189 10.34 15.91 8.32
N LEU A 190 9.97 17.03 8.96
CA LEU A 190 9.24 18.08 8.25
C LEU A 190 10.08 18.68 7.12
N ARG A 191 11.41 18.85 7.30
CA ARG A 191 12.29 19.30 6.20
C ARG A 191 12.35 18.30 5.06
N ILE A 192 12.43 17.00 5.36
CA ILE A 192 12.43 15.93 4.34
C ILE A 192 11.16 15.97 3.51
N VAL A 193 10.00 16.11 4.13
CA VAL A 193 8.71 16.07 3.43
C VAL A 193 8.30 17.42 2.84
N ASN A 194 8.89 18.54 3.27
CA ASN A 194 8.63 19.88 2.72
C ASN A 194 9.40 20.09 1.41
N ASP A 195 9.02 19.36 0.40
CA ASP A 195 9.65 19.32 -0.91
C ASP A 195 8.57 19.34 -2.00
N PRO A 196 8.82 19.92 -3.20
CA PRO A 196 7.89 19.89 -4.32
C PRO A 196 7.44 18.47 -4.71
N HIS A 197 8.33 17.47 -4.59
CA HIS A 197 8.02 16.05 -4.79
C HIS A 197 7.56 15.34 -3.51
N GLY A 198 7.50 16.07 -2.37
CA GLY A 198 6.99 15.64 -1.07
C GLY A 198 5.52 16.04 -0.86
N LEU A 199 5.26 16.82 0.20
CA LEU A 199 3.89 17.21 0.58
C LEU A 199 3.15 17.98 -0.52
N TRP A 200 3.86 18.83 -1.26
CA TRP A 200 3.23 19.75 -2.20
C TRP A 200 2.80 19.08 -3.50
N ARG A 201 3.30 17.88 -3.78
CA ARG A 201 2.84 17.08 -4.92
C ARG A 201 1.47 16.43 -4.68
N CYS A 202 0.99 16.38 -3.45
CA CYS A 202 -0.35 15.87 -3.15
C CYS A 202 -1.44 16.88 -3.49
N HIS A 203 -2.31 16.53 -4.45
CA HIS A 203 -3.45 17.33 -4.91
C HIS A 203 -4.79 16.98 -4.24
N THR A 204 -4.76 16.19 -3.16
CA THR A 204 -5.96 15.88 -2.36
C THR A 204 -7.09 15.20 -3.16
N ILE A 205 -6.73 14.18 -3.98
CA ILE A 205 -7.64 13.48 -4.90
C ILE A 205 -8.43 12.35 -4.18
N PHE A 206 -7.97 11.90 -3.00
CA PHE A 206 -8.55 10.84 -2.15
C PHE A 206 -8.44 9.40 -2.66
N ASN A 207 -8.01 9.11 -3.86
CA ASN A 207 -7.83 7.73 -4.35
C ASN A 207 -7.03 6.84 -3.38
N CYS A 208 -6.06 7.42 -2.65
CA CYS A 208 -5.27 6.70 -1.67
C CYS A 208 -6.07 6.27 -0.42
N ALA A 209 -7.10 7.03 -0.05
CA ALA A 209 -8.00 6.67 1.04
C ALA A 209 -9.01 5.60 0.59
N GLU A 210 -9.56 5.74 -0.61
CA GLU A 210 -10.51 4.77 -1.20
C GLU A 210 -9.87 3.40 -1.43
N ALA A 211 -8.61 3.38 -1.91
CA ALA A 211 -7.90 2.14 -2.18
C ALA A 211 -7.31 1.47 -0.93
N CYS A 212 -7.39 2.09 0.25
CA CYS A 212 -6.77 1.54 1.44
C CYS A 212 -7.58 0.36 2.00
N PRO A 213 -7.04 -0.89 2.01
CA PRO A 213 -7.77 -2.04 2.55
C PRO A 213 -7.96 -1.98 4.07
N LYS A 214 -7.21 -1.12 4.76
CA LYS A 214 -7.35 -0.90 6.22
C LYS A 214 -8.21 0.32 6.56
N GLY A 215 -8.84 0.97 5.57
CA GLY A 215 -9.69 2.16 5.79
C GLY A 215 -8.94 3.39 6.28
N LEU A 216 -7.63 3.45 6.08
CA LEU A 216 -6.80 4.59 6.52
C LEU A 216 -6.99 5.78 5.59
N ASN A 217 -6.73 6.98 6.10
CA ASN A 217 -6.84 8.21 5.31
C ASN A 217 -5.48 8.93 5.17
N PRO A 218 -4.64 8.54 4.20
CA PRO A 218 -3.38 9.21 3.95
C PRO A 218 -3.54 10.69 3.59
N THR A 219 -4.62 11.07 2.90
CA THR A 219 -4.90 12.46 2.53
C THR A 219 -5.06 13.36 3.75
N ARG A 220 -5.77 12.90 4.80
CA ARG A 220 -5.91 13.63 6.08
C ARG A 220 -4.54 13.81 6.75
N ALA A 221 -3.73 12.77 6.78
CA ALA A 221 -2.38 12.80 7.34
C ALA A 221 -1.48 13.81 6.61
N ILE A 222 -1.50 13.81 5.26
CA ILE A 222 -0.76 14.76 4.44
C ILE A 222 -1.23 16.20 4.71
N GLY A 223 -2.54 16.43 4.80
CA GLY A 223 -3.10 17.74 5.14
C GLY A 223 -2.64 18.24 6.51
N ALA A 224 -2.52 17.36 7.51
CA ALA A 224 -1.99 17.72 8.82
C ALA A 224 -0.49 18.08 8.76
N LEU A 225 0.32 17.33 8.00
CA LEU A 225 1.73 17.66 7.79
C LEU A 225 1.91 19.01 7.09
N LYS A 226 1.10 19.32 6.05
CA LYS A 226 1.13 20.63 5.37
C LYS A 226 0.86 21.78 6.35
N ARG A 227 -0.15 21.63 7.22
CA ARG A 227 -0.46 22.64 8.26
C ARG A 227 0.70 22.82 9.24
N GLU A 228 1.37 21.74 9.62
CA GLU A 228 2.48 21.80 10.57
C GLU A 228 3.72 22.48 9.96
N VAL A 229 4.03 22.25 8.69
CA VAL A 229 5.08 22.95 7.94
C VAL A 229 4.81 24.45 7.90
N VAL A 230 3.59 24.86 7.52
CA VAL A 230 3.21 26.27 7.43
C VAL A 230 3.25 26.95 8.82
N LYS A 231 2.72 26.29 9.84
CA LYS A 231 2.72 26.81 11.24
C LYS A 231 4.12 27.08 11.76
N ARG A 232 5.07 26.21 11.42
CA ARG A 232 6.46 26.32 11.87
C ARG A 232 7.36 27.15 10.96
N ARG A 233 6.86 27.60 9.82
CA ARG A 233 7.60 28.36 8.81
C ARG A 233 8.88 27.64 8.35
N ILE A 234 8.78 26.31 8.18
CA ILE A 234 9.87 25.44 7.69
C ILE A 234 9.84 25.45 6.16
#